data_0df69976ef6f6388a6680c8cb248e8c0
#
_entry.id   0df69976ef6f6388a6680c8cb248e8c0
#
_cell.length_a   1.000
_cell.length_b   1.000
_cell.length_c   1.000
_cell.angle_alpha   90.00
_cell.angle_beta   90.00
_cell.angle_gamma   90.00
#
_symmetry.space_group_name_H-M   'P 1'
#
loop_
_entity.id
_entity.type
_entity.pdbx_description
1 polymer ?
#
loop_
_entity_poly.entity_id
_entity_poly.type
_entity_poly.pdbx_seq_one_letter_code
_entity_poly.pdbx_strand_id
1 'polypeptide(L)'
;MFRSVIPRANALRSTQRAISAFYTTRRTLANNASSTATKQNSIPAAYYRGGTSRAVFFKAKDLPQNKKSWGPIFRGVIGSPDPYGRQLDGMGGGISSLSKVCVVGNSTHPDADVDYTFVALGVKTTEVDYSSNCGNMISAVGPFAVDAGLFTTSTDQQSATVRIHNTNTGKIIHAVFPVVEGEAASSGDFFIDGVAGTAAPIRLDFIKPAGSRTGRLLPTGNATDIIDGIPVTCVDAANPCALVKAKDLGVDGNLTPDEIDAHPDLLQRLDSIRRQAGVKMGLAKTLDTVPGSVPKVCFVAAPTSASRDIKAKQTPSDVDFLVRSISVGQPHKAVPITVALAVATASKVRGSTVSDVVGAKPVDAAGITIGHASGKLLVGANFNKDGDLDSATVFRTARRLFEGRIFWKNDSSVEQVNNSDI
;
A
#
# COMPACT_ATOMS: atom_id res chain seq x y z
N MET A 1 -76.59 43.75 -4.27
CA MET A 1 -75.72 44.74 -3.61
C MET A 1 -74.37 44.07 -3.26
N PHE A 2 -73.42 44.26 -4.18
CA PHE A 2 -72.03 43.76 -3.87
C PHE A 2 -71.14 45.00 -3.69
N ARG A 3 -70.54 45.12 -2.52
CA ARG A 3 -69.48 46.09 -2.22
C ARG A 3 -68.12 45.51 -2.50
N SER A 4 -67.37 46.09 -3.40
CA SER A 4 -66.00 45.86 -3.72
C SER A 4 -65.10 46.38 -2.59
N VAL A 5 -64.18 45.55 -2.07
CA VAL A 5 -63.12 45.96 -1.12
C VAL A 5 -61.79 45.94 -1.90
N ILE A 6 -61.23 47.13 -2.05
CA ILE A 6 -59.86 47.29 -2.62
C ILE A 6 -58.83 47.07 -1.48
N PRO A 7 -57.85 46.18 -1.60
CA PRO A 7 -56.78 46.07 -0.65
C PRO A 7 -55.69 47.14 -0.88
N ARG A 8 -55.30 47.79 0.15
CA ARG A 8 -54.36 48.92 0.23
C ARG A 8 -52.90 48.50 -0.09
N ALA A 9 -52.18 49.44 -0.71
CA ALA A 9 -50.84 49.45 -1.26
C ALA A 9 -49.67 49.33 -0.25
N ASN A 10 -49.71 48.45 0.75
CA ASN A 10 -48.62 48.29 1.73
C ASN A 10 -47.74 47.06 1.50
N ALA A 11 -48.05 46.21 0.50
CA ALA A 11 -47.26 45.00 0.17
C ALA A 11 -46.05 45.29 -0.72
N LEU A 12 -46.00 46.40 -1.43
CA LEU A 12 -44.93 46.74 -2.37
C LEU A 12 -43.66 47.32 -1.76
N ARG A 13 -43.75 47.85 -0.51
CA ARG A 13 -42.56 48.41 0.17
C ARG A 13 -41.69 47.36 0.92
N SER A 14 -42.25 46.21 1.28
CA SER A 14 -41.51 45.15 1.99
C SER A 14 -40.67 44.30 1.00
N THR A 15 -41.13 44.11 -0.24
CA THR A 15 -40.41 43.37 -1.27
C THR A 15 -39.19 44.12 -1.83
N GLN A 16 -39.27 45.44 -1.96
CA GLN A 16 -38.12 46.24 -2.38
C GLN A 16 -36.99 46.30 -1.36
N ARG A 17 -37.31 46.30 -0.04
CA ARG A 17 -36.26 46.22 1.01
C ARG A 17 -35.60 44.86 1.12
N ALA A 18 -36.32 43.77 0.88
CA ALA A 18 -35.77 42.41 0.83
C ALA A 18 -34.84 42.20 -0.35
N ILE A 19 -35.20 42.69 -1.52
CA ILE A 19 -34.38 42.61 -2.76
C ILE A 19 -33.10 43.46 -2.60
N SER A 20 -33.17 44.65 -2.02
CA SER A 20 -31.99 45.50 -1.75
C SER A 20 -31.04 44.87 -0.74
N ALA A 21 -31.54 44.22 0.30
CA ALA A 21 -30.73 43.52 1.28
C ALA A 21 -29.98 42.29 0.67
N PHE A 22 -30.65 41.57 -0.25
CA PHE A 22 -30.04 40.44 -0.97
C PHE A 22 -28.93 40.88 -1.93
N TYR A 23 -29.08 41.99 -2.61
CA TYR A 23 -28.05 42.54 -3.50
C TYR A 23 -26.87 43.13 -2.71
N THR A 24 -27.11 43.73 -1.55
CA THR A 24 -26.06 44.27 -0.69
C THR A 24 -25.25 43.15 -0.07
N THR A 25 -25.87 42.05 0.41
CA THR A 25 -25.18 40.88 0.98
C THR A 25 -24.33 40.15 -0.08
N ARG A 26 -24.80 40.01 -1.32
CA ARG A 26 -24.00 39.46 -2.41
C ARG A 26 -22.80 40.32 -2.78
N ARG A 27 -22.93 41.66 -2.73
CA ARG A 27 -21.84 42.59 -3.03
C ARG A 27 -20.76 42.56 -1.90
N THR A 28 -21.14 42.40 -0.64
CA THR A 28 -20.23 42.29 0.50
C THR A 28 -19.48 40.97 0.48
N LEU A 29 -20.12 39.85 0.09
CA LEU A 29 -19.45 38.57 -0.08
C LEU A 29 -18.46 38.58 -1.26
N ALA A 30 -18.78 39.28 -2.36
CA ALA A 30 -17.87 39.42 -3.52
C ALA A 30 -16.63 40.29 -3.19
N ASN A 31 -16.78 41.32 -2.34
CA ASN A 31 -15.71 42.26 -2.04
C ASN A 31 -14.75 41.72 -0.92
N ASN A 32 -15.19 40.78 -0.06
CA ASN A 32 -14.30 40.12 0.92
C ASN A 32 -13.57 38.88 0.36
N ALA A 33 -13.92 38.42 -0.83
CA ALA A 33 -13.28 37.27 -1.49
C ALA A 33 -11.93 37.64 -2.16
N SER A 34 -11.55 38.91 -2.24
CA SER A 34 -10.42 39.33 -3.11
C SER A 34 -9.04 39.25 -2.45
N SER A 35 -8.90 39.03 -1.14
CA SER A 35 -7.57 39.06 -0.47
C SER A 35 -6.96 37.69 -0.18
N THR A 36 -7.69 36.58 -0.37
CA THR A 36 -7.19 35.21 -0.09
C THR A 36 -7.28 34.25 -1.26
N ALA A 37 -7.81 34.70 -2.42
CA ALA A 37 -7.90 33.86 -3.61
C ALA A 37 -6.52 33.65 -4.25
N THR A 38 -6.00 32.44 -4.21
CA THR A 38 -4.73 32.04 -4.81
C THR A 38 -4.97 31.13 -6.00
N LYS A 39 -4.08 31.23 -7.01
CA LYS A 39 -4.08 30.29 -8.13
C LYS A 39 -3.62 28.91 -7.65
N GLN A 40 -4.28 27.85 -8.15
CA GLN A 40 -3.80 26.49 -7.89
C GLN A 40 -2.42 26.26 -8.50
N ASN A 41 -1.57 25.55 -7.78
CA ASN A 41 -0.33 25.01 -8.30
C ASN A 41 -0.63 23.79 -9.20
N SER A 42 0.27 23.43 -10.09
CA SER A 42 0.13 22.22 -10.89
C SER A 42 1.47 21.62 -11.28
N ILE A 43 1.52 20.29 -11.42
CA ILE A 43 2.71 19.52 -11.74
C ILE A 43 2.33 18.35 -12.66
N PRO A 44 3.19 17.91 -13.60
CA PRO A 44 2.96 16.70 -14.37
C PRO A 44 2.85 15.48 -13.44
N ALA A 45 1.89 14.62 -13.67
CA ALA A 45 1.67 13.41 -12.90
C ALA A 45 0.94 12.34 -13.70
N ALA A 46 1.05 11.10 -13.27
CA ALA A 46 0.22 10.00 -13.74
C ALA A 46 -0.46 9.31 -12.57
N TYR A 47 -1.55 8.62 -12.82
CA TYR A 47 -2.28 7.86 -11.80
C TYR A 47 -2.38 6.41 -12.22
N TYR A 48 -1.82 5.55 -11.40
CA TYR A 48 -1.74 4.11 -11.67
C TYR A 48 -2.44 3.29 -10.61
N ARG A 49 -3.09 2.21 -11.05
CA ARG A 49 -3.34 1.05 -10.23
C ARG A 49 -2.10 0.15 -10.29
N GLY A 50 -1.59 -0.26 -9.15
CA GLY A 50 -0.61 -1.34 -9.01
C GLY A 50 -1.17 -2.39 -8.04
N GLY A 51 -1.34 -3.64 -8.52
CA GLY A 51 -2.03 -4.66 -7.74
C GLY A 51 -3.39 -4.17 -7.22
N THR A 52 -3.63 -4.28 -5.92
CA THR A 52 -4.85 -3.81 -5.22
C THR A 52 -4.72 -2.41 -4.63
N SER A 53 -3.74 -1.61 -5.08
CA SER A 53 -3.53 -0.22 -4.63
C SER A 53 -3.57 0.76 -5.80
N ARG A 54 -3.73 2.05 -5.49
CA ARG A 54 -3.57 3.16 -6.45
C ARG A 54 -2.65 4.23 -5.87
N ALA A 55 -1.91 4.91 -6.75
CA ALA A 55 -1.04 6.01 -6.35
C ALA A 55 -0.91 7.06 -7.47
N VAL A 56 -0.59 8.28 -7.05
CA VAL A 56 -0.09 9.32 -7.94
C VAL A 56 1.40 9.09 -8.16
N PHE A 57 1.82 9.10 -9.42
CA PHE A 57 3.20 8.93 -9.83
C PHE A 57 3.77 10.25 -10.31
N PHE A 58 4.97 10.58 -9.84
CA PHE A 58 5.75 11.73 -10.30
C PHE A 58 7.09 11.29 -10.86
N LYS A 59 7.55 11.94 -11.91
CA LYS A 59 8.97 11.89 -12.27
C LYS A 59 9.78 12.74 -11.28
N ALA A 60 10.85 12.19 -10.74
CA ALA A 60 11.67 12.88 -9.75
C ALA A 60 12.15 14.26 -10.22
N LYS A 61 12.44 14.40 -11.54
CA LYS A 61 12.87 15.67 -12.16
C LYS A 61 11.81 16.78 -12.17
N ASP A 62 10.52 16.41 -12.05
CA ASP A 62 9.40 17.36 -12.06
C ASP A 62 9.11 17.92 -10.67
N LEU A 63 9.65 17.29 -9.62
CA LEU A 63 9.52 17.71 -8.22
C LEU A 63 10.64 18.70 -7.83
N PRO A 64 10.43 19.53 -6.80
CA PRO A 64 11.49 20.37 -6.24
C PRO A 64 12.71 19.54 -5.83
N GLN A 65 13.94 20.08 -6.07
CA GLN A 65 15.17 19.40 -5.66
C GLN A 65 15.24 19.15 -4.14
N ASN A 66 14.74 20.11 -3.36
CA ASN A 66 14.65 19.92 -1.91
C ASN A 66 13.50 19.01 -1.55
N LYS A 67 13.80 17.78 -1.13
CA LYS A 67 12.80 16.77 -0.72
C LYS A 67 11.92 17.21 0.45
N LYS A 68 12.37 18.15 1.29
CA LYS A 68 11.55 18.72 2.37
C LYS A 68 10.30 19.43 1.85
N SER A 69 10.35 19.96 0.61
CA SER A 69 9.22 20.61 -0.05
C SER A 69 8.18 19.64 -0.64
N TRP A 70 8.43 18.33 -0.64
CA TRP A 70 7.53 17.35 -1.23
C TRP A 70 6.28 17.10 -0.38
N GLY A 71 6.42 17.12 0.94
CA GLY A 71 5.32 16.82 1.87
C GLY A 71 4.07 17.65 1.63
N PRO A 72 4.14 19.00 1.58
CA PRO A 72 2.99 19.85 1.25
C PRO A 72 2.36 19.52 -0.12
N ILE A 73 3.19 19.26 -1.16
CA ILE A 73 2.70 18.88 -2.50
C ILE A 73 1.90 17.57 -2.40
N PHE A 74 2.47 16.55 -1.76
CA PHE A 74 1.85 15.23 -1.68
C PHE A 74 0.56 15.26 -0.86
N ARG A 75 0.52 15.99 0.26
CA ARG A 75 -0.71 16.18 1.03
C ARG A 75 -1.80 16.88 0.21
N GLY A 76 -1.45 17.98 -0.45
CA GLY A 76 -2.41 18.71 -1.28
C GLY A 76 -2.95 17.89 -2.45
N VAL A 77 -2.09 17.09 -3.10
CA VAL A 77 -2.47 16.21 -4.21
C VAL A 77 -3.36 15.05 -3.75
N ILE A 78 -3.10 14.47 -2.58
CA ILE A 78 -3.89 13.35 -2.03
C ILE A 78 -5.16 13.84 -1.32
N GLY A 79 -5.20 15.10 -0.88
CA GLY A 79 -6.30 15.66 -0.10
C GLY A 79 -6.20 15.28 1.38
N SER A 80 -4.96 15.33 1.94
CA SER A 80 -4.67 15.03 3.35
C SER A 80 -4.17 16.29 4.09
N PRO A 81 -4.46 16.44 5.38
CA PRO A 81 -5.38 15.61 6.20
C PRO A 81 -6.84 15.89 5.86
N ASP A 82 -7.67 14.85 5.87
CA ASP A 82 -9.13 15.02 5.77
C ASP A 82 -9.81 14.46 7.04
N PRO A 83 -10.36 15.32 7.92
CA PRO A 83 -11.03 14.88 9.15
C PRO A 83 -12.25 13.99 8.86
N TYR A 84 -12.88 14.14 7.68
CA TYR A 84 -14.01 13.32 7.26
C TYR A 84 -13.58 11.95 6.70
N GLY A 85 -12.28 11.75 6.44
CA GLY A 85 -11.71 10.49 5.99
C GLY A 85 -12.07 10.08 4.57
N ARG A 86 -12.45 11.01 3.69
CA ARG A 86 -12.91 10.76 2.30
C ARG A 86 -11.92 11.24 1.24
N GLN A 87 -11.09 12.25 1.57
CA GLN A 87 -10.09 12.87 0.69
C GLN A 87 -10.70 13.40 -0.63
N LEU A 88 -11.89 14.03 -0.52
CA LEU A 88 -12.62 14.54 -1.69
C LEU A 88 -11.92 15.68 -2.42
N ASP A 89 -11.05 16.43 -1.74
CA ASP A 89 -10.28 17.55 -2.32
C ASP A 89 -8.91 17.09 -2.87
N GLY A 90 -8.79 15.80 -3.22
CA GLY A 90 -7.58 15.21 -3.79
C GLY A 90 -7.82 13.86 -4.44
N MET A 91 -6.72 13.20 -4.81
CA MET A 91 -6.74 11.90 -5.51
C MET A 91 -6.80 10.69 -4.55
N GLY A 92 -6.76 10.91 -3.27
CA GLY A 92 -6.92 9.87 -2.25
C GLY A 92 -8.33 9.27 -2.27
N GLY A 93 -8.50 8.16 -1.56
CA GLY A 93 -9.80 7.46 -1.50
C GLY A 93 -10.21 7.08 -0.08
N GLY A 94 -9.73 7.82 0.94
CA GLY A 94 -10.12 7.62 2.33
C GLY A 94 -9.55 6.38 3.01
N ILE A 95 -8.70 5.62 2.33
CA ILE A 95 -8.03 4.42 2.86
C ILE A 95 -6.57 4.37 2.45
N SER A 96 -5.75 3.67 3.22
CA SER A 96 -4.29 3.62 3.00
C SER A 96 -3.90 3.04 1.64
N SER A 97 -4.67 2.11 1.07
CA SER A 97 -4.38 1.54 -0.25
C SER A 97 -4.59 2.52 -1.41
N LEU A 98 -5.27 3.64 -1.17
CA LEU A 98 -5.60 4.67 -2.16
C LEU A 98 -4.97 6.04 -1.83
N SER A 99 -4.19 6.15 -0.74
CA SER A 99 -3.57 7.41 -0.26
C SER A 99 -2.04 7.31 -0.36
N LYS A 100 -1.53 7.19 -1.59
CA LYS A 100 -0.14 6.87 -1.89
C LYS A 100 0.42 7.74 -3.00
N VAL A 101 1.72 8.00 -2.89
CA VAL A 101 2.52 8.65 -3.92
C VAL A 101 3.73 7.77 -4.25
N CYS A 102 4.12 7.75 -5.51
CA CYS A 102 5.32 7.11 -6.01
C CYS A 102 6.16 8.14 -6.77
N VAL A 103 7.43 8.25 -6.43
CA VAL A 103 8.38 9.08 -7.15
C VAL A 103 9.36 8.17 -7.87
N VAL A 104 9.50 8.34 -9.18
CA VAL A 104 10.38 7.53 -10.03
C VAL A 104 11.32 8.45 -10.80
N GLY A 105 12.59 8.10 -10.85
CA GLY A 105 13.61 8.83 -11.59
C GLY A 105 14.72 7.92 -12.07
N ASN A 106 15.65 8.45 -12.88
CA ASN A 106 16.82 7.68 -13.30
C ASN A 106 17.64 7.28 -12.08
N SER A 107 18.12 6.04 -12.07
CA SER A 107 18.93 5.53 -10.97
C SER A 107 20.40 5.93 -11.13
N THR A 108 21.05 6.16 -9.99
CA THR A 108 22.52 6.22 -9.90
C THR A 108 23.11 4.91 -9.39
N HIS A 109 22.28 3.94 -9.03
CA HIS A 109 22.71 2.61 -8.58
C HIS A 109 23.13 1.77 -9.80
N PRO A 110 24.32 1.12 -9.78
CA PRO A 110 24.87 0.42 -10.96
C PRO A 110 24.00 -0.75 -11.44
N ASP A 111 23.26 -1.37 -10.54
CA ASP A 111 22.40 -2.52 -10.84
C ASP A 111 20.94 -2.15 -11.11
N ALA A 112 20.63 -0.85 -11.30
CA ALA A 112 19.25 -0.39 -11.50
C ALA A 112 19.14 0.62 -12.65
N ASP A 113 17.99 0.61 -13.30
CA ASP A 113 17.63 1.54 -14.36
C ASP A 113 16.91 2.77 -13.77
N VAL A 114 16.08 2.55 -12.74
CA VAL A 114 15.30 3.60 -12.10
C VAL A 114 15.36 3.51 -10.57
N ASP A 115 15.35 4.68 -9.93
CA ASP A 115 15.08 4.81 -8.50
C ASP A 115 13.58 4.94 -8.26
N TYR A 116 13.09 4.26 -7.25
CA TYR A 116 11.71 4.30 -6.80
C TYR A 116 11.62 4.68 -5.33
N THR A 117 10.94 5.77 -5.03
CA THR A 117 10.62 6.18 -3.65
C THR A 117 9.12 6.06 -3.43
N PHE A 118 8.72 5.24 -2.47
CA PHE A 118 7.34 5.10 -2.03
C PHE A 118 7.03 6.07 -0.90
N VAL A 119 5.82 6.65 -0.92
CA VAL A 119 5.33 7.55 0.13
C VAL A 119 3.90 7.18 0.49
N ALA A 120 3.67 6.88 1.76
CA ALA A 120 2.33 6.71 2.30
C ALA A 120 1.85 8.01 2.96
N LEU A 121 0.58 8.35 2.76
CA LEU A 121 -0.03 9.56 3.34
C LEU A 121 -1.07 9.15 4.38
N GLY A 122 -1.03 9.80 5.53
CA GLY A 122 -2.09 9.71 6.53
C GLY A 122 -3.40 10.27 5.96
N VAL A 123 -4.52 9.55 6.14
CA VAL A 123 -5.83 10.03 5.65
C VAL A 123 -6.32 11.20 6.48
N LYS A 124 -6.29 11.06 7.81
CA LYS A 124 -6.78 12.05 8.78
C LYS A 124 -5.67 12.84 9.46
N THR A 125 -4.41 12.52 9.16
CA THR A 125 -3.22 13.13 9.78
C THR A 125 -2.35 13.80 8.72
N THR A 126 -1.46 14.67 9.15
CA THR A 126 -0.47 15.35 8.30
C THR A 126 0.73 14.45 7.96
N GLU A 127 0.71 13.19 8.36
CA GLU A 127 1.81 12.26 8.21
C GLU A 127 2.16 12.00 6.74
N VAL A 128 3.45 12.09 6.44
CA VAL A 128 4.07 11.74 5.16
C VAL A 128 5.16 10.71 5.45
N ASP A 129 4.82 9.44 5.28
CA ASP A 129 5.66 8.31 5.68
C ASP A 129 6.50 7.75 4.52
N TYR A 130 7.81 7.83 4.68
CA TYR A 130 8.82 7.25 3.78
C TYR A 130 9.41 5.94 4.34
N SER A 131 9.03 5.52 5.54
CA SER A 131 9.62 4.36 6.21
C SER A 131 9.12 3.03 5.66
N SER A 132 7.95 3.03 5.04
CA SER A 132 7.29 1.85 4.53
C SER A 132 7.61 1.57 3.06
N ASN A 133 7.25 0.38 2.59
CA ASN A 133 7.32 -0.03 1.20
C ASN A 133 6.00 -0.66 0.77
N CYS A 134 5.58 -0.44 -0.46
CA CYS A 134 4.34 -0.98 -1.00
C CYS A 134 4.62 -1.89 -2.20
N GLY A 135 4.67 -3.20 -1.96
CA GLY A 135 4.86 -4.20 -3.01
C GLY A 135 3.81 -4.13 -4.14
N ASN A 136 2.57 -3.73 -3.84
CA ASN A 136 1.55 -3.51 -4.86
C ASN A 136 1.95 -2.38 -5.84
N MET A 137 2.43 -1.25 -5.32
CA MET A 137 2.80 -0.13 -6.18
C MET A 137 4.07 -0.38 -6.99
N ILE A 138 4.98 -1.23 -6.52
CA ILE A 138 6.18 -1.64 -7.29
C ILE A 138 5.77 -2.21 -8.66
N SER A 139 4.65 -2.94 -8.76
CA SER A 139 4.19 -3.49 -10.04
C SER A 139 3.89 -2.43 -11.10
N ALA A 140 3.59 -1.20 -10.69
CA ALA A 140 3.34 -0.10 -11.62
C ALA A 140 4.61 0.69 -11.98
N VAL A 141 5.73 0.47 -11.28
CA VAL A 141 6.97 1.27 -11.49
C VAL A 141 7.61 0.97 -12.84
N GLY A 142 7.75 -0.31 -13.21
CA GLY A 142 8.29 -0.70 -14.51
C GLY A 142 7.44 -0.15 -15.67
N PRO A 143 6.13 -0.44 -15.73
CA PRO A 143 5.23 0.18 -16.70
C PRO A 143 5.31 1.71 -16.75
N PHE A 144 5.28 2.37 -15.59
CA PHE A 144 5.43 3.83 -15.54
C PHE A 144 6.79 4.30 -16.10
N ALA A 145 7.86 3.57 -15.84
CA ALA A 145 9.20 3.95 -16.34
C ALA A 145 9.25 3.92 -17.88
N VAL A 146 8.61 2.93 -18.50
CA VAL A 146 8.47 2.84 -19.97
C VAL A 146 7.55 3.97 -20.46
N ASP A 147 6.33 4.07 -19.95
CA ASP A 147 5.34 5.04 -20.40
C ASP A 147 5.80 6.50 -20.21
N ALA A 148 6.60 6.77 -19.17
CA ALA A 148 7.13 8.10 -18.86
C ALA A 148 8.47 8.43 -19.57
N GLY A 149 9.01 7.51 -20.40
CA GLY A 149 10.27 7.67 -21.12
C GLY A 149 11.51 7.70 -20.22
N LEU A 150 11.44 7.05 -19.04
CA LEU A 150 12.59 6.84 -18.14
C LEU A 150 13.35 5.56 -18.50
N PHE A 151 12.69 4.63 -19.20
CA PHE A 151 13.25 3.40 -19.73
C PHE A 151 12.79 3.24 -21.19
N THR A 152 13.71 2.99 -22.09
CA THR A 152 13.41 2.89 -23.53
C THR A 152 13.22 1.43 -23.94
N THR A 153 12.14 1.17 -24.65
CA THR A 153 11.86 -0.11 -25.33
C THR A 153 11.82 0.13 -26.83
N SER A 154 12.19 -0.89 -27.63
CA SER A 154 11.98 -0.84 -29.07
C SER A 154 10.57 -1.32 -29.44
N THR A 155 10.07 -0.92 -30.59
CA THR A 155 8.71 -1.25 -31.06
C THR A 155 8.52 -2.73 -31.37
N ASP A 156 9.60 -3.47 -31.65
CA ASP A 156 9.63 -4.91 -31.91
C ASP A 156 9.83 -5.74 -30.63
N GLN A 157 10.16 -5.10 -29.51
CA GLN A 157 10.35 -5.78 -28.23
C GLN A 157 9.00 -6.25 -27.67
N GLN A 158 8.92 -7.51 -27.25
CA GLN A 158 7.70 -8.10 -26.68
C GLN A 158 7.67 -8.12 -25.16
N SER A 159 8.82 -7.93 -24.52
CA SER A 159 8.93 -7.95 -23.06
C SER A 159 10.03 -6.99 -22.60
N ALA A 160 9.78 -6.29 -21.52
CA ALA A 160 10.78 -5.44 -20.86
C ALA A 160 11.14 -5.98 -19.49
N THR A 161 12.40 -5.78 -19.09
CA THR A 161 12.87 -5.97 -17.72
C THR A 161 13.41 -4.65 -17.21
N VAL A 162 12.69 -4.02 -16.28
CA VAL A 162 13.13 -2.78 -15.62
C VAL A 162 13.70 -3.12 -14.25
N ARG A 163 14.97 -2.77 -14.03
CA ARG A 163 15.64 -2.95 -12.73
C ARG A 163 15.37 -1.74 -11.88
N ILE A 164 14.71 -1.95 -10.75
CA ILE A 164 14.20 -0.91 -9.86
C ILE A 164 15.03 -0.92 -8.58
N HIS A 165 15.68 0.20 -8.24
CA HIS A 165 16.24 0.41 -6.92
C HIS A 165 15.19 1.05 -6.03
N ASN A 166 14.74 0.34 -5.01
CA ASN A 166 13.81 0.85 -4.02
C ASN A 166 14.57 1.64 -2.95
N THR A 167 14.46 2.96 -2.99
CA THR A 167 15.20 3.87 -2.09
C THR A 167 14.74 3.79 -0.63
N ASN A 168 13.54 3.25 -0.35
CA ASN A 168 13.05 3.06 1.02
C ASN A 168 13.75 1.88 1.72
N THR A 169 14.19 0.87 0.94
CA THR A 169 14.74 -0.39 1.48
C THR A 169 16.16 -0.68 1.01
N GLY A 170 16.67 0.05 0.02
CA GLY A 170 17.96 -0.22 -0.62
C GLY A 170 18.00 -1.53 -1.42
N LYS A 171 16.84 -2.11 -1.77
CA LYS A 171 16.76 -3.41 -2.47
C LYS A 171 16.49 -3.21 -3.96
N ILE A 172 17.02 -4.17 -4.75
CA ILE A 172 16.79 -4.23 -6.19
C ILE A 172 15.61 -5.15 -6.48
N ILE A 173 14.72 -4.72 -7.35
CA ILE A 173 13.57 -5.49 -7.85
C ILE A 173 13.60 -5.46 -9.37
N HIS A 174 13.50 -6.62 -10.00
CA HIS A 174 13.32 -6.71 -11.44
C HIS A 174 11.82 -6.80 -11.74
N ALA A 175 11.29 -5.86 -12.50
CA ALA A 175 9.93 -5.90 -13.03
C ALA A 175 9.97 -6.39 -14.47
N VAL A 176 9.42 -7.57 -14.72
CA VAL A 176 9.35 -8.20 -16.06
C VAL A 176 7.89 -8.19 -16.51
N PHE A 177 7.62 -7.59 -17.67
CA PHE A 177 6.26 -7.44 -18.19
C PHE A 177 6.26 -7.35 -19.71
N PRO A 178 5.14 -7.72 -20.38
CA PRO A 178 5.00 -7.59 -21.80
C PRO A 178 4.90 -6.12 -22.22
N VAL A 179 5.43 -5.82 -23.40
CA VAL A 179 5.33 -4.51 -24.06
C VAL A 179 4.74 -4.68 -25.45
N VAL A 180 4.03 -3.66 -25.91
CA VAL A 180 3.39 -3.61 -27.24
C VAL A 180 3.65 -2.22 -27.82
N GLU A 181 4.23 -2.17 -29.02
CA GLU A 181 4.51 -0.91 -29.74
C GLU A 181 5.30 0.11 -28.91
N GLY A 182 6.18 -0.37 -28.03
CA GLY A 182 7.02 0.47 -27.17
C GLY A 182 6.38 0.93 -25.86
N GLU A 183 5.11 0.59 -25.58
CA GLU A 183 4.41 0.86 -24.33
C GLU A 183 4.21 -0.41 -23.49
N ALA A 184 4.00 -0.24 -22.17
CA ALA A 184 3.67 -1.35 -21.30
C ALA A 184 2.29 -1.92 -21.63
N ALA A 185 2.20 -3.24 -21.87
CA ALA A 185 0.93 -3.89 -22.18
C ALA A 185 -0.04 -3.78 -21.01
N SER A 186 -1.27 -3.32 -21.27
CA SER A 186 -2.34 -3.20 -20.27
C SER A 186 -3.31 -4.38 -20.28
N SER A 187 -3.40 -5.12 -21.37
CA SER A 187 -4.35 -6.21 -21.59
C SER A 187 -3.64 -7.56 -21.52
N GLY A 188 -4.33 -8.57 -20.99
CA GLY A 188 -3.86 -9.95 -20.86
C GLY A 188 -4.89 -10.77 -20.10
N ASP A 189 -4.56 -12.01 -19.81
CA ASP A 189 -5.44 -13.02 -19.18
C ASP A 189 -5.16 -13.23 -17.69
N PHE A 190 -4.15 -12.54 -17.13
CA PHE A 190 -3.76 -12.74 -15.75
C PHE A 190 -4.74 -12.06 -14.77
N PHE A 191 -5.24 -12.87 -13.85
CA PHE A 191 -6.18 -12.47 -12.81
C PHE A 191 -5.48 -12.29 -11.46
N ILE A 192 -5.88 -11.29 -10.70
CA ILE A 192 -5.50 -11.14 -9.28
C ILE A 192 -6.75 -10.90 -8.43
N ASP A 193 -6.81 -11.55 -7.29
CA ASP A 193 -7.91 -11.37 -6.35
C ASP A 193 -8.01 -9.92 -5.85
N GLY A 194 -9.24 -9.41 -5.76
CA GLY A 194 -9.53 -8.04 -5.35
C GLY A 194 -9.51 -7.00 -6.47
N VAL A 195 -9.26 -7.42 -7.73
CA VAL A 195 -9.33 -6.57 -8.92
C VAL A 195 -10.24 -7.21 -9.96
N ALA A 196 -11.21 -6.46 -10.44
CA ALA A 196 -12.12 -6.95 -11.47
C ALA A 196 -11.43 -7.07 -12.84
N GLY A 197 -11.72 -8.19 -13.55
CA GLY A 197 -11.18 -8.49 -14.87
C GLY A 197 -9.75 -9.04 -14.83
N THR A 198 -9.15 -9.10 -16.03
CA THR A 198 -7.79 -9.58 -16.26
C THR A 198 -6.90 -8.48 -16.83
N ALA A 199 -5.58 -8.65 -16.80
CA ALA A 199 -4.61 -7.73 -17.38
C ALA A 199 -3.30 -8.46 -17.71
N ALA A 200 -2.34 -7.77 -18.33
CA ALA A 200 -1.01 -8.30 -18.57
C ALA A 200 -0.31 -8.65 -17.23
N PRO A 201 0.32 -9.83 -17.13
CA PRO A 201 1.07 -10.21 -15.93
C PRO A 201 2.35 -9.39 -15.80
N ILE A 202 2.65 -8.99 -14.57
CA ILE A 202 3.91 -8.34 -14.22
C ILE A 202 4.58 -9.23 -13.18
N ARG A 203 5.71 -9.82 -13.53
CA ARG A 203 6.55 -10.59 -12.61
C ARG A 203 7.49 -9.62 -11.89
N LEU A 204 7.50 -9.69 -10.57
CA LEU A 204 8.39 -8.93 -9.71
C LEU A 204 9.36 -9.90 -9.01
N ASP A 205 10.63 -9.83 -9.37
CA ASP A 205 11.70 -10.60 -8.74
C ASP A 205 12.45 -9.70 -7.76
N PHE A 206 12.27 -9.94 -6.46
CA PHE A 206 12.98 -9.27 -5.39
C PHE A 206 14.34 -9.93 -5.21
N ILE A 207 15.40 -9.24 -5.57
CA ILE A 207 16.77 -9.77 -5.57
C ILE A 207 17.37 -9.65 -4.17
N LYS A 208 17.92 -10.76 -3.66
CA LYS A 208 18.51 -10.86 -2.32
C LYS A 208 17.67 -10.16 -1.25
N PRO A 209 16.37 -10.53 -1.12
CA PRO A 209 15.43 -9.80 -0.27
C PRO A 209 15.67 -10.03 1.23
N ALA A 210 16.58 -10.92 1.61
CA ALA A 210 16.91 -11.23 2.99
C ALA A 210 17.49 -10.00 3.71
N GLY A 211 17.14 -9.85 4.99
CA GLY A 211 17.68 -8.82 5.87
C GLY A 211 17.38 -7.40 5.45
N SER A 212 16.16 -7.15 4.98
CA SER A 212 15.75 -5.83 4.47
C SER A 212 15.88 -4.70 5.50
N ARG A 213 15.75 -5.01 6.78
CA ARG A 213 15.85 -4.08 7.91
C ARG A 213 16.83 -4.54 8.99
N THR A 214 16.99 -5.85 9.13
CA THR A 214 17.76 -6.46 10.22
C THR A 214 19.13 -6.97 9.77
N GLY A 215 19.40 -6.98 8.46
CA GLY A 215 20.64 -7.46 7.85
C GLY A 215 20.73 -8.99 7.73
N ARG A 216 19.76 -9.76 8.26
CA ARG A 216 19.76 -11.23 8.23
C ARG A 216 18.37 -11.79 7.91
N LEU A 217 18.32 -12.94 7.21
CA LEU A 217 17.08 -13.66 6.94
C LEU A 217 16.37 -14.07 8.23
N LEU A 218 17.13 -14.66 9.15
CA LEU A 218 16.67 -15.01 10.49
C LEU A 218 17.37 -14.09 11.51
N PRO A 219 16.74 -12.98 11.90
CA PRO A 219 17.39 -11.94 12.72
C PRO A 219 17.82 -12.42 14.10
N THR A 220 17.07 -13.39 14.67
CA THR A 220 17.39 -14.00 15.98
C THR A 220 18.43 -15.13 15.88
N GLY A 221 18.74 -15.59 14.67
CA GLY A 221 19.58 -16.76 14.40
C GLY A 221 18.85 -18.11 14.51
N ASN A 222 17.58 -18.10 14.95
CA ASN A 222 16.75 -19.29 15.14
C ASN A 222 15.67 -19.40 14.07
N ALA A 223 15.32 -20.62 13.65
CA ALA A 223 14.16 -20.87 12.82
C ALA A 223 12.85 -20.60 13.60
N THR A 224 12.86 -20.83 14.91
CA THR A 224 11.74 -20.59 15.82
C THR A 224 12.27 -20.15 17.19
N ASP A 225 11.65 -19.10 17.73
CA ASP A 225 11.83 -18.59 19.09
C ASP A 225 10.57 -18.86 19.91
N ILE A 226 10.70 -18.81 21.25
CA ILE A 226 9.56 -18.79 22.15
C ILE A 226 9.30 -17.35 22.60
N ILE A 227 8.08 -16.86 22.33
CA ILE A 227 7.61 -15.52 22.70
C ILE A 227 6.21 -15.67 23.33
N ASP A 228 6.02 -15.16 24.54
CA ASP A 228 4.76 -15.35 25.33
C ASP A 228 4.35 -16.84 25.46
N GLY A 229 5.34 -17.76 25.56
CA GLY A 229 5.11 -19.19 25.60
C GLY A 229 4.73 -19.84 24.26
N ILE A 230 4.72 -19.09 23.18
CA ILE A 230 4.27 -19.50 21.84
C ILE A 230 5.45 -19.59 20.88
N PRO A 231 5.54 -20.66 20.04
CA PRO A 231 6.54 -20.74 18.97
C PRO A 231 6.29 -19.66 17.91
N VAL A 232 7.33 -18.86 17.62
CA VAL A 232 7.30 -17.74 16.67
C VAL A 232 8.51 -17.81 15.75
N THR A 233 8.31 -17.77 14.45
CA THR A 233 9.38 -17.56 13.48
C THR A 233 9.56 -16.07 13.22
N CYS A 234 10.75 -15.56 13.53
CA CYS A 234 11.17 -14.19 13.20
C CYS A 234 11.94 -14.22 11.87
N VAL A 235 11.37 -13.68 10.81
CA VAL A 235 11.98 -13.69 9.47
C VAL A 235 12.01 -12.29 8.87
N ASP A 236 13.09 -11.94 8.15
CA ASP A 236 13.20 -10.71 7.38
C ASP A 236 13.53 -11.02 5.92
N ALA A 237 12.50 -11.17 5.10
CA ALA A 237 12.59 -11.31 3.65
C ALA A 237 11.66 -10.27 3.00
N ALA A 238 12.24 -9.20 2.47
CA ALA A 238 11.58 -8.00 1.96
C ALA A 238 10.83 -7.17 3.03
N ASN A 239 10.53 -7.72 4.19
CA ASN A 239 10.00 -7.03 5.37
C ASN A 239 10.11 -7.93 6.61
N PRO A 240 10.47 -7.39 7.78
CA PRO A 240 10.45 -8.15 9.02
C PRO A 240 9.04 -8.62 9.39
N CYS A 241 8.93 -9.92 9.71
CA CYS A 241 7.68 -10.56 10.09
C CYS A 241 7.86 -11.49 11.29
N ALA A 242 6.87 -11.52 12.18
CA ALA A 242 6.70 -12.51 13.24
C ALA A 242 5.55 -13.46 12.84
N LEU A 243 5.85 -14.75 12.70
CA LEU A 243 4.93 -15.75 12.16
C LEU A 243 4.58 -16.78 13.25
N VAL A 244 3.28 -16.97 13.48
CA VAL A 244 2.73 -17.82 14.55
C VAL A 244 1.76 -18.83 13.93
N LYS A 245 1.65 -20.04 14.49
CA LYS A 245 0.59 -20.97 14.06
C LYS A 245 -0.76 -20.59 14.70
N ALA A 246 -1.84 -20.59 13.93
CA ALA A 246 -3.19 -20.31 14.42
C ALA A 246 -3.57 -21.24 15.59
N LYS A 247 -3.19 -22.52 15.49
CA LYS A 247 -3.44 -23.51 16.56
C LYS A 247 -2.77 -23.17 17.89
N ASP A 248 -1.58 -22.53 17.85
CA ASP A 248 -0.84 -22.17 19.05
C ASP A 248 -1.46 -20.91 19.72
N LEU A 249 -2.25 -20.15 18.95
CA LEU A 249 -3.12 -19.07 19.45
C LEU A 249 -4.50 -19.57 19.90
N GLY A 250 -4.85 -20.83 19.64
CA GLY A 250 -6.18 -21.39 19.93
C GLY A 250 -7.29 -20.87 19.00
N VAL A 251 -6.94 -20.41 17.78
CA VAL A 251 -7.89 -19.84 16.82
C VAL A 251 -7.95 -20.62 15.51
N ASP A 252 -9.06 -20.44 14.77
CA ASP A 252 -9.21 -20.97 13.42
C ASP A 252 -8.38 -20.17 12.42
N GLY A 253 -7.60 -20.84 11.57
CA GLY A 253 -6.85 -20.21 10.49
C GLY A 253 -7.69 -19.52 9.41
N ASN A 254 -9.00 -19.82 9.36
CA ASN A 254 -9.96 -19.24 8.42
C ASN A 254 -10.65 -17.98 8.92
N LEU A 255 -10.33 -17.45 10.11
CA LEU A 255 -10.94 -16.22 10.60
C LEU A 255 -10.92 -15.12 9.52
N THR A 256 -12.08 -14.49 9.32
CA THR A 256 -12.22 -13.29 8.49
C THR A 256 -11.61 -12.06 9.20
N PRO A 257 -11.30 -10.98 8.50
CA PRO A 257 -10.86 -9.73 9.13
C PRO A 257 -11.84 -9.22 10.20
N ASP A 258 -13.13 -9.30 9.93
CA ASP A 258 -14.18 -8.84 10.87
C ASP A 258 -14.25 -9.73 12.12
N GLU A 259 -14.07 -11.04 11.99
CA GLU A 259 -13.98 -11.98 13.12
C GLU A 259 -12.69 -11.77 13.94
N ILE A 260 -11.56 -11.41 13.29
CA ILE A 260 -10.33 -11.06 13.98
C ILE A 260 -10.50 -9.76 14.77
N ASP A 261 -11.13 -8.74 14.19
CA ASP A 261 -11.41 -7.46 14.85
C ASP A 261 -12.37 -7.62 16.02
N ALA A 262 -13.36 -8.52 15.89
CA ALA A 262 -14.33 -8.80 16.94
C ALA A 262 -13.81 -9.75 18.05
N HIS A 263 -12.62 -10.38 17.85
CA HIS A 263 -12.08 -11.33 18.84
C HIS A 263 -11.62 -10.60 20.11
N PRO A 264 -12.00 -11.07 21.29
CA PRO A 264 -11.86 -10.31 22.54
C PRO A 264 -10.39 -9.96 22.90
N ASP A 265 -9.41 -10.80 22.58
CA ASP A 265 -8.00 -10.63 22.99
C ASP A 265 -6.96 -10.89 21.88
N LEU A 266 -7.36 -11.41 20.71
CA LEU A 266 -6.42 -11.87 19.69
C LEU A 266 -5.48 -10.76 19.19
N LEU A 267 -6.02 -9.58 18.88
CA LEU A 267 -5.22 -8.44 18.41
C LEU A 267 -4.22 -7.97 19.48
N GLN A 268 -4.63 -7.97 20.75
CA GLN A 268 -3.75 -7.61 21.86
C GLN A 268 -2.61 -8.62 22.03
N ARG A 269 -2.90 -9.92 21.98
CA ARG A 269 -1.90 -11.01 22.05
C ARG A 269 -0.93 -10.93 20.88
N LEU A 270 -1.43 -10.72 19.67
CA LEU A 270 -0.59 -10.56 18.48
C LEU A 270 0.29 -9.31 18.54
N ASP A 271 -0.18 -8.18 19.11
CA ASP A 271 0.65 -6.99 19.30
C ASP A 271 1.72 -7.21 20.36
N SER A 272 1.44 -7.93 21.45
CA SER A 272 2.44 -8.34 22.45
C SER A 272 3.56 -9.16 21.80
N ILE A 273 3.20 -10.22 21.05
CA ILE A 273 4.15 -11.05 20.31
C ILE A 273 4.96 -10.20 19.32
N ARG A 274 4.31 -9.33 18.55
CA ARG A 274 4.93 -8.43 17.59
C ARG A 274 6.00 -7.53 18.22
N ARG A 275 5.68 -6.90 19.34
CA ARG A 275 6.61 -6.01 20.04
C ARG A 275 7.81 -6.77 20.57
N GLN A 276 7.60 -7.92 21.22
CA GLN A 276 8.69 -8.76 21.72
C GLN A 276 9.58 -9.30 20.58
N ALA A 277 8.95 -9.75 19.47
CA ALA A 277 9.67 -10.12 18.26
C ALA A 277 10.49 -8.94 17.72
N GLY A 278 9.93 -7.71 17.70
CA GLY A 278 10.62 -6.51 17.25
C GLY A 278 11.91 -6.23 18.04
N VAL A 279 11.86 -6.38 19.36
CA VAL A 279 13.06 -6.24 20.22
C VAL A 279 14.05 -7.37 19.94
N LYS A 280 13.60 -8.64 19.87
CA LYS A 280 14.48 -9.79 19.55
C LYS A 280 15.14 -9.68 18.18
N MET A 281 14.45 -9.13 17.18
CA MET A 281 14.97 -8.87 15.84
C MET A 281 15.93 -7.66 15.78
N GLY A 282 16.12 -6.91 16.87
CA GLY A 282 16.95 -5.71 16.91
C GLY A 282 16.34 -4.48 16.24
N LEU A 283 15.02 -4.47 15.99
CA LEU A 283 14.31 -3.33 15.38
C LEU A 283 14.06 -2.19 16.36
N ALA A 284 14.09 -2.46 17.67
CA ALA A 284 13.95 -1.50 18.75
C ALA A 284 14.67 -1.98 19.99
N LYS A 285 14.97 -1.06 20.91
CA LYS A 285 15.64 -1.39 22.20
C LYS A 285 14.63 -1.85 23.27
N THR A 286 13.40 -1.32 23.22
CA THR A 286 12.32 -1.60 24.19
C THR A 286 11.01 -1.86 23.49
N LEU A 287 10.07 -2.50 24.17
CA LEU A 287 8.74 -2.82 23.62
C LEU A 287 7.98 -1.58 23.14
N ASP A 288 8.09 -0.46 23.87
CA ASP A 288 7.37 0.78 23.60
C ASP A 288 7.93 1.52 22.36
N THR A 289 9.20 1.28 22.03
CA THR A 289 9.86 1.91 20.88
C THR A 289 9.76 1.08 19.59
N VAL A 290 9.11 -0.09 19.61
CA VAL A 290 8.89 -0.89 18.42
C VAL A 290 7.92 -0.18 17.49
N PRO A 291 8.33 0.13 16.23
CA PRO A 291 7.46 0.81 15.28
C PRO A 291 6.16 0.04 15.02
N GLY A 292 5.04 0.73 14.87
CA GLY A 292 3.76 0.09 14.59
C GLY A 292 3.70 -0.64 13.24
N SER A 293 4.52 -0.22 12.27
CA SER A 293 4.54 -0.78 10.92
C SER A 293 5.43 -2.03 10.76
N VAL A 294 6.42 -2.25 11.65
CA VAL A 294 7.38 -3.37 11.61
C VAL A 294 7.77 -3.83 13.02
N PRO A 295 7.98 -5.16 13.24
CA PRO A 295 7.66 -6.23 12.31
C PRO A 295 6.15 -6.32 12.08
N LYS A 296 5.73 -6.91 10.97
CA LYS A 296 4.34 -7.34 10.82
C LYS A 296 4.15 -8.66 11.58
N VAL A 297 2.94 -8.89 12.07
CA VAL A 297 2.60 -10.15 12.73
C VAL A 297 1.55 -10.88 11.90
N CYS A 298 1.74 -12.20 11.76
CA CYS A 298 0.83 -13.04 10.99
C CYS A 298 0.60 -14.36 11.71
N PHE A 299 -0.60 -14.91 11.58
CA PHE A 299 -0.78 -16.32 11.90
C PHE A 299 -1.02 -17.14 10.64
N VAL A 300 -0.52 -18.38 10.68
CA VAL A 300 -0.54 -19.33 9.56
C VAL A 300 -1.24 -20.63 10.00
N ALA A 301 -1.88 -21.30 9.05
CA ALA A 301 -2.54 -22.58 9.30
C ALA A 301 -2.47 -23.49 8.06
N ALA A 302 -2.49 -24.79 8.27
CA ALA A 302 -2.74 -25.75 7.19
C ALA A 302 -4.10 -25.49 6.56
N PRO A 303 -4.30 -25.79 5.26
CA PRO A 303 -5.60 -25.68 4.62
C PRO A 303 -6.61 -26.61 5.30
N THR A 304 -7.79 -26.11 5.62
CA THR A 304 -8.88 -26.92 6.18
C THR A 304 -10.02 -27.04 5.18
N SER A 305 -10.77 -28.14 5.25
CA SER A 305 -11.93 -28.43 4.39
C SER A 305 -13.12 -27.47 4.60
N ALA A 306 -13.08 -26.65 5.65
CA ALA A 306 -14.10 -25.69 6.00
C ALA A 306 -13.68 -24.27 5.60
N SER A 307 -13.53 -23.97 4.29
CA SER A 307 -13.54 -22.58 3.85
C SER A 307 -14.93 -21.98 4.10
N ARG A 308 -15.04 -21.13 5.13
CA ARG A 308 -16.30 -20.42 5.48
C ARG A 308 -16.55 -19.21 4.61
N ASP A 309 -15.58 -18.79 3.82
CA ASP A 309 -15.72 -17.59 3.00
C ASP A 309 -16.39 -17.92 1.66
N ILE A 310 -17.69 -17.64 1.58
CA ILE A 310 -18.54 -17.84 0.38
C ILE A 310 -18.01 -17.03 -0.83
N LYS A 311 -17.21 -16.00 -0.59
CA LYS A 311 -16.61 -15.16 -1.65
C LYS A 311 -15.27 -15.69 -2.14
N ALA A 312 -14.46 -16.25 -1.26
CA ALA A 312 -13.21 -16.92 -1.63
C ALA A 312 -13.54 -18.44 -1.73
N LYS A 313 -13.94 -18.91 -2.91
CA LYS A 313 -14.17 -20.34 -3.22
C LYS A 313 -12.86 -21.15 -3.15
N GLN A 314 -12.18 -21.13 -1.99
CA GLN A 314 -10.95 -21.88 -1.79
C GLN A 314 -11.30 -23.26 -1.21
N THR A 315 -10.86 -24.29 -1.89
CA THR A 315 -10.82 -25.64 -1.36
C THR A 315 -9.44 -25.92 -0.75
N PRO A 316 -9.28 -26.89 0.15
CA PRO A 316 -7.98 -27.29 0.70
C PRO A 316 -6.95 -27.65 -0.38
N SER A 317 -7.40 -28.08 -1.55
CA SER A 317 -6.58 -28.43 -2.71
C SER A 317 -6.07 -27.21 -3.49
N ASP A 318 -6.55 -25.99 -3.18
CA ASP A 318 -6.25 -24.78 -3.96
C ASP A 318 -5.12 -23.94 -3.37
N VAL A 319 -4.69 -24.21 -2.14
CA VAL A 319 -3.66 -23.44 -1.44
C VAL A 319 -2.74 -24.36 -0.63
N ASP A 320 -1.47 -23.98 -0.50
CA ASP A 320 -0.48 -24.73 0.29
C ASP A 320 -0.64 -24.49 1.80
N PHE A 321 -1.06 -23.30 2.18
CA PHE A 321 -1.42 -22.93 3.57
C PHE A 321 -2.19 -21.59 3.59
N LEU A 322 -2.78 -21.31 4.76
CA LEU A 322 -3.52 -20.08 5.02
C LEU A 322 -2.66 -19.07 5.78
N VAL A 323 -2.87 -17.76 5.49
CA VAL A 323 -2.24 -16.66 6.20
C VAL A 323 -3.25 -15.57 6.55
N ARG A 324 -3.13 -15.03 7.77
CA ARG A 324 -3.82 -13.81 8.20
C ARG A 324 -2.76 -12.84 8.70
N SER A 325 -2.73 -11.64 8.13
CA SER A 325 -1.72 -10.62 8.42
C SER A 325 -2.36 -9.45 9.15
N ILE A 326 -1.70 -9.00 10.22
CA ILE A 326 -2.06 -7.81 10.98
C ILE A 326 -0.98 -6.75 10.78
N SER A 327 -1.39 -5.51 10.53
CA SER A 327 -0.49 -4.37 10.38
C SER A 327 -1.10 -3.14 11.02
N VAL A 328 -0.33 -2.46 11.87
CA VAL A 328 -0.78 -1.27 12.61
C VAL A 328 -2.09 -1.56 13.37
N GLY A 329 -2.15 -2.74 14.02
CA GLY A 329 -3.32 -3.16 14.82
C GLY A 329 -4.56 -3.56 14.03
N GLN A 330 -4.50 -3.66 12.69
CA GLN A 330 -5.65 -3.98 11.84
C GLN A 330 -5.40 -5.24 11.00
N PRO A 331 -6.38 -6.15 10.88
CA PRO A 331 -6.29 -7.29 9.99
C PRO A 331 -6.40 -6.86 8.53
N HIS A 332 -5.55 -7.43 7.69
CA HIS A 332 -5.58 -7.20 6.25
C HIS A 332 -6.60 -8.10 5.55
N LYS A 333 -7.38 -7.54 4.62
CA LYS A 333 -8.28 -8.31 3.75
C LYS A 333 -7.50 -9.18 2.75
N ALA A 334 -6.36 -8.67 2.26
CA ALA A 334 -5.43 -9.42 1.42
C ALA A 334 -4.03 -9.40 2.05
N VAL A 335 -3.24 -10.44 1.83
CA VAL A 335 -1.86 -10.47 2.35
C VAL A 335 -1.00 -9.41 1.67
N PRO A 336 -0.28 -8.55 2.41
CA PRO A 336 0.70 -7.64 1.83
C PRO A 336 1.80 -8.42 1.10
N ILE A 337 2.25 -7.96 -0.06
CA ILE A 337 3.23 -8.67 -0.89
C ILE A 337 4.50 -8.98 -0.11
N THR A 338 5.05 -8.01 0.62
CA THR A 338 6.27 -8.22 1.39
C THR A 338 6.09 -9.24 2.52
N VAL A 339 4.88 -9.36 3.08
CA VAL A 339 4.52 -10.44 4.01
C VAL A 339 4.46 -11.77 3.28
N ALA A 340 3.83 -11.82 2.12
CA ALA A 340 3.73 -13.04 1.33
C ALA A 340 5.12 -13.57 0.95
N LEU A 341 6.06 -12.70 0.56
CA LEU A 341 7.45 -13.06 0.30
C LEU A 341 8.13 -13.63 1.55
N ALA A 342 7.94 -13.00 2.72
CA ALA A 342 8.51 -13.45 3.97
C ALA A 342 7.95 -14.82 4.39
N VAL A 343 6.64 -15.02 4.26
CA VAL A 343 5.96 -16.29 4.61
C VAL A 343 6.34 -17.41 3.64
N ALA A 344 6.38 -17.14 2.32
CA ALA A 344 6.86 -18.10 1.33
C ALA A 344 8.33 -18.49 1.55
N THR A 345 9.16 -17.54 1.95
CA THR A 345 10.55 -17.82 2.34
C THR A 345 10.60 -18.69 3.59
N ALA A 346 9.84 -18.35 4.64
CA ALA A 346 9.79 -19.12 5.87
C ALA A 346 9.28 -20.55 5.65
N SER A 347 8.39 -20.80 4.67
CA SER A 347 7.91 -22.16 4.37
C SER A 347 9.05 -23.12 3.93
N LYS A 348 10.13 -22.57 3.39
CA LYS A 348 11.34 -23.33 2.98
C LYS A 348 12.42 -23.38 4.07
N VAL A 349 12.25 -22.67 5.19
CA VAL A 349 13.17 -22.74 6.34
C VAL A 349 12.73 -23.89 7.23
N ARG A 350 13.53 -24.95 7.28
CA ARG A 350 13.27 -26.13 8.12
C ARG A 350 13.17 -25.75 9.60
N GLY A 351 12.10 -26.18 10.25
CA GLY A 351 11.84 -25.90 11.66
C GLY A 351 11.18 -24.55 11.92
N SER A 352 10.76 -23.81 10.87
CA SER A 352 9.93 -22.64 11.03
C SER A 352 8.47 -23.02 11.31
N THR A 353 7.72 -22.10 11.93
CA THR A 353 6.28 -22.25 12.17
C THR A 353 5.48 -22.44 10.87
N VAL A 354 5.99 -21.94 9.75
CA VAL A 354 5.36 -22.07 8.43
C VAL A 354 5.67 -23.43 7.82
N SER A 355 6.90 -23.92 7.92
CA SER A 355 7.28 -25.26 7.42
C SER A 355 6.47 -26.39 8.07
N ASP A 356 5.93 -26.14 9.27
CA ASP A 356 5.09 -27.11 10.00
C ASP A 356 3.65 -27.20 9.43
N VAL A 357 3.20 -26.23 8.69
CA VAL A 357 1.80 -26.14 8.18
C VAL A 357 1.70 -26.24 6.66
N VAL A 358 2.81 -26.14 5.93
CA VAL A 358 2.83 -26.30 4.48
C VAL A 358 2.73 -27.75 4.08
N GLY A 359 1.94 -28.04 3.04
CA GLY A 359 1.82 -29.38 2.49
C GLY A 359 3.14 -29.92 1.89
N ALA A 360 3.29 -31.23 1.87
CA ALA A 360 4.51 -31.89 1.37
C ALA A 360 4.79 -31.66 -0.12
N LYS A 361 3.77 -31.32 -0.91
CA LYS A 361 3.87 -30.99 -2.35
C LYS A 361 3.16 -29.67 -2.60
N PRO A 362 3.80 -28.73 -3.33
CA PRO A 362 3.15 -27.49 -3.68
C PRO A 362 1.94 -27.74 -4.60
N VAL A 363 0.91 -26.92 -4.45
CA VAL A 363 -0.29 -26.92 -5.30
C VAL A 363 0.07 -26.49 -6.73
N ASP A 364 1.00 -25.56 -6.85
CA ASP A 364 1.52 -25.07 -8.13
C ASP A 364 3.04 -25.29 -8.18
N ALA A 365 3.53 -25.90 -9.27
CA ALA A 365 4.96 -26.14 -9.46
C ALA A 365 5.80 -24.85 -9.57
N ALA A 366 5.20 -23.72 -9.91
CA ALA A 366 5.86 -22.42 -10.04
C ALA A 366 6.16 -21.75 -8.69
N GLY A 367 5.57 -22.23 -7.58
CA GLY A 367 5.78 -21.60 -6.28
C GLY A 367 4.87 -22.12 -5.16
N ILE A 368 4.68 -21.28 -4.17
CA ILE A 368 3.81 -21.51 -3.02
C ILE A 368 2.53 -20.71 -3.21
N THR A 369 1.39 -21.37 -3.16
CA THR A 369 0.06 -20.73 -3.22
C THR A 369 -0.47 -20.46 -1.82
N ILE A 370 -0.48 -19.18 -1.45
CA ILE A 370 -0.92 -18.70 -0.13
C ILE A 370 -2.40 -18.35 -0.19
N GLY A 371 -3.21 -18.90 0.73
CA GLY A 371 -4.60 -18.50 0.93
C GLY A 371 -4.74 -17.34 1.94
N HIS A 372 -5.48 -16.30 1.56
CA HIS A 372 -5.79 -15.16 2.43
C HIS A 372 -7.29 -14.82 2.38
N ALA A 373 -7.74 -13.89 3.22
CA ALA A 373 -9.17 -13.61 3.37
C ALA A 373 -9.91 -13.21 2.08
N SER A 374 -9.22 -12.63 1.10
CA SER A 374 -9.83 -12.18 -0.17
C SER A 374 -9.53 -13.10 -1.36
N GLY A 375 -8.76 -14.18 -1.17
CA GLY A 375 -8.40 -15.06 -2.27
C GLY A 375 -7.06 -15.74 -2.09
N LYS A 376 -6.31 -15.94 -3.18
CA LYS A 376 -5.03 -16.65 -3.18
C LYS A 376 -3.93 -15.85 -3.89
N LEU A 377 -2.69 -16.19 -3.57
CA LEU A 377 -1.51 -15.55 -4.13
C LEU A 377 -0.40 -16.58 -4.36
N LEU A 378 0.08 -16.67 -5.60
CA LEU A 378 1.26 -17.46 -5.95
C LEU A 378 2.53 -16.64 -5.67
N VAL A 379 3.49 -17.22 -4.93
CA VAL A 379 4.75 -16.60 -4.53
C VAL A 379 5.90 -17.59 -4.66
N GLY A 380 7.00 -17.18 -5.30
CA GLY A 380 8.25 -17.94 -5.35
C GLY A 380 9.23 -17.50 -4.28
N ALA A 381 10.07 -18.42 -3.82
CA ALA A 381 11.27 -18.12 -3.03
C ALA A 381 12.37 -19.08 -3.47
N ASN A 382 13.48 -18.53 -4.00
CA ASN A 382 14.56 -19.31 -4.58
C ASN A 382 15.82 -19.16 -3.71
N PHE A 383 16.33 -20.28 -3.24
CA PHE A 383 17.58 -20.36 -2.49
C PHE A 383 18.68 -20.85 -3.39
N ASN A 384 19.86 -20.28 -3.26
CA ASN A 384 21.06 -20.76 -3.94
C ASN A 384 21.60 -22.05 -3.29
N LYS A 385 22.68 -22.59 -3.84
CA LYS A 385 23.31 -23.83 -3.33
C LYS A 385 23.91 -23.67 -1.92
N ASP A 386 24.22 -22.45 -1.52
CA ASP A 386 24.81 -22.12 -0.21
C ASP A 386 23.73 -21.93 0.86
N GLY A 387 22.46 -21.99 0.48
CA GLY A 387 21.31 -21.80 1.37
C GLY A 387 20.91 -20.34 1.58
N ASP A 388 21.44 -19.40 0.81
CA ASP A 388 21.05 -18.01 0.82
C ASP A 388 19.80 -17.78 -0.04
N LEU A 389 18.93 -16.88 0.41
CA LEU A 389 17.77 -16.45 -0.38
C LEU A 389 18.21 -15.55 -1.54
N ASP A 390 18.26 -16.12 -2.74
CA ASP A 390 18.71 -15.43 -3.95
C ASP A 390 17.63 -14.50 -4.50
N SER A 391 16.39 -14.99 -4.57
CA SER A 391 15.26 -14.16 -5.02
C SER A 391 13.94 -14.63 -4.43
N ALA A 392 12.98 -13.69 -4.41
CA ALA A 392 11.59 -13.99 -4.14
C ALA A 392 10.70 -13.32 -5.20
N THR A 393 9.76 -14.09 -5.76
CA THR A 393 8.98 -13.71 -6.95
C THR A 393 7.50 -13.60 -6.62
N VAL A 394 6.84 -12.59 -7.17
CA VAL A 394 5.38 -12.43 -7.13
C VAL A 394 4.85 -11.91 -8.46
N PHE A 395 3.65 -12.34 -8.85
CA PHE A 395 2.97 -11.85 -10.03
C PHE A 395 1.88 -10.87 -9.66
N ARG A 396 1.80 -9.76 -10.40
CA ARG A 396 0.80 -8.71 -10.23
C ARG A 396 0.33 -8.20 -11.59
N THR A 397 -0.58 -7.24 -11.56
CA THR A 397 -0.98 -6.45 -12.72
C THR A 397 -0.93 -4.97 -12.38
N ALA A 398 -0.74 -4.13 -13.37
CA ALA A 398 -0.86 -2.69 -13.23
C ALA A 398 -1.70 -2.08 -14.37
N ARG A 399 -2.12 -0.84 -14.20
CA ARG A 399 -2.82 -0.11 -15.25
C ARG A 399 -2.61 1.39 -15.06
N ARG A 400 -2.19 2.08 -16.13
CA ARG A 400 -2.25 3.54 -16.22
C ARG A 400 -3.73 3.94 -16.29
N LEU A 401 -4.19 4.78 -15.38
CA LEU A 401 -5.58 5.23 -15.31
C LEU A 401 -5.73 6.62 -15.90
N PHE A 402 -4.70 7.45 -15.73
CA PHE A 402 -4.67 8.82 -16.19
C PHE A 402 -3.24 9.33 -16.26
N GLU A 403 -2.98 10.26 -17.16
CA GLU A 403 -1.74 11.04 -17.25
C GLU A 403 -2.07 12.47 -17.63
N GLY A 404 -1.35 13.45 -17.04
CA GLY A 404 -1.58 14.86 -17.33
C GLY A 404 -0.98 15.75 -16.25
N ARG A 405 -1.70 16.79 -15.87
CA ARG A 405 -1.32 17.68 -14.77
C ARG A 405 -2.26 17.52 -13.59
N ILE A 406 -1.70 17.39 -12.41
CA ILE A 406 -2.44 17.41 -11.16
C ILE A 406 -2.34 18.79 -10.53
N PHE A 407 -3.44 19.24 -9.89
CA PHE A 407 -3.54 20.54 -9.27
C PHE A 407 -3.65 20.38 -7.76
N TRP A 408 -3.08 21.34 -7.01
CA TRP A 408 -3.22 21.40 -5.54
C TRP A 408 -3.21 22.83 -5.05
N LYS A 409 -3.72 23.03 -3.85
CA LYS A 409 -3.66 24.28 -3.10
C LYS A 409 -2.57 24.18 -2.02
N ASN A 410 -1.86 25.25 -1.75
CA ASN A 410 -1.08 25.34 -0.52
C ASN A 410 -2.05 25.48 0.65
N ASP A 411 -1.97 24.60 1.60
CA ASP A 411 -2.76 24.69 2.82
C ASP A 411 -2.03 25.61 3.81
N SER A 412 -2.38 26.91 3.77
CA SER A 412 -1.82 27.93 4.67
C SER A 412 -2.15 27.70 6.14
N SER A 413 -3.10 26.82 6.46
CA SER A 413 -3.45 26.49 7.85
C SER A 413 -2.46 25.54 8.52
N VAL A 414 -1.73 24.73 7.74
CA VAL A 414 -0.76 23.75 8.26
C VAL A 414 0.62 24.38 8.50
N GLU A 415 0.96 25.46 7.80
CA GLU A 415 2.25 26.16 8.00
C GLU A 415 2.30 26.99 9.29
N GLN A 416 1.16 27.41 9.84
CA GLN A 416 1.11 28.22 11.07
C GLN A 416 1.38 27.43 12.35
N VAL A 417 1.18 26.10 12.36
CA VAL A 417 1.42 25.25 13.54
C VAL A 417 2.91 25.00 13.78
N ASN A 418 3.74 25.03 12.72
CA ASN A 418 5.17 24.77 12.85
C ASN A 418 6.02 25.99 13.22
N ASN A 419 5.45 27.21 13.21
CA ASN A 419 6.16 28.45 13.59
C ASN A 419 5.85 28.93 15.02
N SER A 420 5.00 28.24 15.76
CA SER A 420 4.66 28.58 17.15
C SER A 420 5.45 27.78 18.21
N ASP A 421 6.30 26.83 17.78
CA ASP A 421 7.10 25.96 18.65
C ASP A 421 8.64 26.13 18.40
N ILE A 422 9.08 27.36 18.10
CA ILE A 422 10.52 27.73 18.14
C ILE A 422 10.72 28.79 19.21
#